data_6e8ad82f0a5ab8cbc53d2bcc774d47f6
#
_entry.id   6e8ad82f0a5ab8cbc53d2bcc774d47f6
#
_cell.length_a   1.000
_cell.length_b   1.000
_cell.length_c   1.000
_cell.angle_alpha   90.00
_cell.angle_beta   90.00
_cell.angle_gamma   90.00
#
_symmetry.space_group_name_H-M   'P 1'
#
loop_
_entity.id
_entity.type
_entity.pdbx_description
1 polymer ?
#
loop_
_entity_poly.entity_id
_entity_poly.type
_entity_poly.pdbx_seq_one_letter_code
_entity_poly.pdbx_strand_id
1 'polypeptide(L)'
;MDVAGWQFCGRRYQVQYEKDETVKYIDFSRNFGHQIAITAGMDYASGQAVIIIDADLQDPPELILDMIARWKEGYDVVYARRVKRKGETLFKRWTAYVFYRLLRAATEIDIPADAGDFRLIDRKVCNQLRYMRERNRFVRGLVSWVGFRHIAVEYEREPRLAGETKYPLKKMIRFSVDGITSFSHKPLKLASWLGFALSAASVVGMMAVLYLKWFTHSTVAGWASLLIVMLFCNGATMTMLGITGEYIGRIYDEVKERPLYIINETWGVGMRHERKPSYLP
;
A
#
# COMPACT_ATOMS: atom_id res chain seq x y z
N MET A 1 9.10 2.35 -13.39
CA MET A 1 8.76 2.84 -14.72
C MET A 1 9.32 4.24 -14.83
N ASP A 2 10.32 4.48 -15.66
CA ASP A 2 10.96 5.80 -15.81
C ASP A 2 10.06 6.71 -16.63
N VAL A 3 9.97 7.99 -16.21
CA VAL A 3 9.18 9.03 -16.89
C VAL A 3 9.58 9.16 -18.36
N ALA A 4 10.83 8.90 -18.74
CA ALA A 4 11.32 8.87 -20.11
C ALA A 4 10.70 7.75 -20.97
N GLY A 5 10.29 6.62 -20.38
CA GLY A 5 9.59 5.55 -21.07
C GLY A 5 8.16 5.90 -21.48
N TRP A 6 7.52 6.81 -20.77
CA TRP A 6 6.12 7.18 -21.01
C TRP A 6 5.93 8.00 -22.31
N GLN A 7 6.79 8.98 -22.59
CA GLN A 7 6.68 9.78 -23.82
C GLN A 7 6.95 8.96 -25.09
N PHE A 8 7.82 7.93 -25.01
CA PHE A 8 8.04 7.01 -26.13
C PHE A 8 6.99 5.91 -26.24
N CYS A 9 6.36 5.52 -25.14
CA CYS A 9 5.30 4.50 -25.11
C CYS A 9 4.02 5.02 -25.77
N GLY A 10 3.63 6.28 -25.57
CA GLY A 10 2.42 6.87 -26.13
C GLY A 10 2.30 6.70 -27.63
N ARG A 11 3.32 7.08 -28.40
CA ARG A 11 3.31 6.93 -29.87
C ARG A 11 3.21 5.48 -30.35
N ARG A 12 3.85 4.52 -29.66
CA ARG A 12 3.76 3.09 -30.00
C ARG A 12 2.35 2.54 -29.82
N TYR A 13 1.68 2.91 -28.76
CA TYR A 13 0.31 2.45 -28.48
C TYR A 13 -0.70 3.11 -29.42
N GLN A 14 -0.49 4.35 -29.84
CA GLN A 14 -1.29 5.02 -30.86
C GLN A 14 -1.23 4.27 -32.19
N VAL A 15 -0.03 3.91 -32.65
CA VAL A 15 0.17 3.10 -33.86
C VAL A 15 -0.45 1.72 -33.74
N GLN A 16 -0.45 1.13 -32.54
CA GLN A 16 -1.06 -0.18 -32.31
C GLN A 16 -2.59 -0.12 -32.33
N TYR A 17 -3.19 0.95 -31.77
CA TYR A 17 -4.63 1.18 -31.84
C TYR A 17 -5.13 1.36 -33.28
N GLU A 18 -4.37 2.07 -34.12
CA GLU A 18 -4.71 2.23 -35.56
C GLU A 18 -4.74 0.90 -36.30
N LYS A 19 -4.06 -0.13 -35.80
CA LYS A 19 -4.03 -1.49 -36.35
C LYS A 19 -5.07 -2.42 -35.76
N ASP A 20 -5.46 -2.19 -34.51
CA ASP A 20 -6.35 -3.06 -33.73
C ASP A 20 -7.20 -2.22 -32.76
N GLU A 21 -8.46 -2.06 -33.07
CA GLU A 21 -9.44 -1.29 -32.26
C GLU A 21 -9.71 -1.90 -30.88
N THR A 22 -9.29 -3.13 -30.63
CA THR A 22 -9.40 -3.75 -29.31
C THR A 22 -8.35 -3.22 -28.33
N VAL A 23 -7.24 -2.67 -28.84
CA VAL A 23 -6.20 -2.01 -28.06
C VAL A 23 -6.68 -0.64 -27.62
N LYS A 24 -6.75 -0.39 -26.32
CA LYS A 24 -7.19 0.87 -25.73
C LYS A 24 -6.05 1.53 -24.97
N TYR A 25 -6.05 2.84 -24.95
CA TYR A 25 -4.97 3.62 -24.37
C TYR A 25 -5.49 4.75 -23.50
N ILE A 26 -4.84 4.96 -22.36
CA ILE A 26 -5.13 6.07 -21.43
C ILE A 26 -3.80 6.76 -21.12
N ASP A 27 -3.69 8.02 -21.50
CA ASP A 27 -2.55 8.87 -21.16
C ASP A 27 -2.90 9.80 -20.00
N PHE A 28 -1.99 9.92 -19.03
CA PHE A 28 -2.15 10.80 -17.90
C PHE A 28 -1.43 12.13 -18.12
N SER A 29 -1.99 13.21 -17.59
CA SER A 29 -1.37 14.53 -17.61
C SER A 29 0.01 14.58 -16.94
N ARG A 30 0.29 13.63 -16.03
CA ARG A 30 1.58 13.40 -15.36
C ARG A 30 1.67 11.99 -14.81
N ASN A 31 2.81 11.60 -14.30
CA ASN A 31 2.96 10.33 -13.56
C ASN A 31 2.26 10.41 -12.20
N PHE A 32 1.17 9.67 -12.02
CA PHE A 32 0.41 9.52 -10.78
C PHE A 32 0.83 8.28 -9.97
N GLY A 33 1.72 7.46 -10.51
CA GLY A 33 2.23 6.25 -9.89
C GLY A 33 1.49 4.97 -10.29
N HIS A 34 2.15 3.84 -10.06
CA HIS A 34 1.75 2.51 -10.51
C HIS A 34 0.34 2.10 -10.02
N GLN A 35 0.03 2.28 -8.73
CA GLN A 35 -1.26 1.88 -8.15
C GLN A 35 -2.44 2.67 -8.74
N ILE A 36 -2.19 3.93 -9.10
CA ILE A 36 -3.19 4.78 -9.75
C ILE A 36 -3.38 4.36 -11.22
N ALA A 37 -2.30 3.96 -11.91
CA ALA A 37 -2.40 3.43 -13.27
C ALA A 37 -3.26 2.14 -13.32
N ILE A 38 -3.05 1.21 -12.38
CA ILE A 38 -3.90 0.02 -12.22
C ILE A 38 -5.35 0.43 -11.98
N THR A 39 -5.59 1.42 -11.11
CA THR A 39 -6.93 1.92 -10.80
C THR A 39 -7.62 2.45 -12.05
N ALA A 40 -6.95 3.29 -12.84
CA ALA A 40 -7.52 3.80 -14.08
C ALA A 40 -7.83 2.67 -15.08
N GLY A 41 -6.92 1.71 -15.24
CA GLY A 41 -7.19 0.52 -16.06
C GLY A 41 -8.45 -0.23 -15.63
N MET A 42 -8.64 -0.45 -14.33
CA MET A 42 -9.86 -1.06 -13.79
C MET A 42 -11.10 -0.20 -14.01
N ASP A 43 -10.98 1.12 -13.88
CA ASP A 43 -12.09 2.06 -14.07
C ASP A 43 -12.65 2.01 -15.50
N TYR A 44 -11.79 1.86 -16.49
CA TYR A 44 -12.17 1.84 -17.91
C TYR A 44 -12.37 0.43 -18.49
N ALA A 45 -11.90 -0.60 -17.82
CA ALA A 45 -12.11 -1.97 -18.27
C ALA A 45 -13.60 -2.32 -18.32
N SER A 46 -14.07 -2.99 -19.40
CA SER A 46 -15.49 -3.35 -19.62
C SER A 46 -15.76 -4.85 -19.65
N GLY A 47 -14.74 -5.70 -19.69
CA GLY A 47 -14.86 -7.17 -19.75
C GLY A 47 -15.52 -7.78 -18.51
N GLN A 48 -15.93 -9.04 -18.57
CA GLN A 48 -16.50 -9.81 -17.43
C GLN A 48 -15.49 -10.05 -16.33
N ALA A 49 -14.19 -10.13 -16.68
CA ALA A 49 -13.07 -10.15 -15.76
C ALA A 49 -12.01 -9.14 -16.22
N VAL A 50 -11.18 -8.69 -15.29
CA VAL A 50 -10.09 -7.75 -15.53
C VAL A 50 -8.79 -8.42 -15.12
N ILE A 51 -7.82 -8.45 -16.03
CA ILE A 51 -6.49 -8.96 -15.76
C ILE A 51 -5.52 -7.81 -15.64
N ILE A 52 -4.78 -7.77 -14.54
CA ILE A 52 -3.73 -6.79 -14.26
C ILE A 52 -2.40 -7.50 -14.48
N ILE A 53 -1.56 -6.96 -15.35
CA ILE A 53 -0.22 -7.48 -15.65
C ILE A 53 0.76 -6.34 -15.85
N ASP A 54 1.99 -6.52 -15.36
CA ASP A 54 3.07 -5.56 -15.57
C ASP A 54 3.66 -5.69 -16.98
N ALA A 55 3.98 -4.56 -17.62
CA ALA A 55 4.52 -4.53 -18.98
C ALA A 55 6.01 -4.88 -19.08
N ASP A 56 6.66 -5.31 -17.98
CA ASP A 56 8.09 -5.62 -17.93
C ASP A 56 8.43 -7.05 -18.37
N LEU A 57 7.42 -7.80 -18.81
CA LEU A 57 7.52 -9.20 -19.31
C LEU A 57 8.14 -10.17 -18.29
N GLN A 58 8.12 -9.84 -17.01
CA GLN A 58 8.61 -10.74 -15.95
C GLN A 58 7.56 -11.78 -15.53
N ASP A 59 6.30 -11.46 -15.72
CA ASP A 59 5.18 -12.32 -15.40
C ASP A 59 4.67 -12.96 -16.72
N PRO A 60 4.66 -14.30 -16.85
CA PRO A 60 4.37 -14.98 -18.12
C PRO A 60 2.88 -14.80 -18.50
N PRO A 61 2.59 -14.26 -19.70
CA PRO A 61 1.21 -14.06 -20.14
C PRO A 61 0.42 -15.36 -20.30
N GLU A 62 1.10 -16.49 -20.50
CA GLU A 62 0.51 -17.82 -20.65
C GLU A 62 -0.30 -18.24 -19.42
N LEU A 63 0.08 -17.74 -18.24
CA LEU A 63 -0.61 -17.99 -16.97
C LEU A 63 -2.05 -17.44 -16.96
N ILE A 64 -2.36 -16.52 -17.87
CA ILE A 64 -3.71 -15.97 -18.04
C ILE A 64 -4.73 -17.08 -18.33
N LEU A 65 -4.37 -18.09 -19.09
CA LEU A 65 -5.26 -19.21 -19.43
C LEU A 65 -5.64 -20.01 -18.17
N ASP A 66 -4.67 -20.28 -17.31
CA ASP A 66 -4.89 -20.97 -16.03
C ASP A 66 -5.74 -20.10 -15.07
N MET A 67 -5.48 -18.79 -15.05
CA MET A 67 -6.30 -17.86 -14.26
C MET A 67 -7.76 -17.84 -14.73
N ILE A 68 -8.00 -17.86 -16.04
CA ILE A 68 -9.35 -17.91 -16.60
C ILE A 68 -10.03 -19.25 -16.26
N ALA A 69 -9.29 -20.37 -16.27
CA ALA A 69 -9.83 -21.67 -15.89
C ALA A 69 -10.31 -21.64 -14.42
N ARG A 70 -9.48 -21.13 -13.50
CA ARG A 70 -9.85 -20.98 -12.09
C ARG A 70 -11.01 -20.02 -11.86
N TRP A 71 -11.06 -18.92 -12.61
CA TRP A 71 -12.20 -18.00 -12.56
C TRP A 71 -13.50 -18.68 -12.99
N LYS A 72 -13.48 -19.49 -14.04
CA LYS A 72 -14.65 -20.29 -14.49
C LYS A 72 -15.09 -21.34 -13.47
N GLU A 73 -14.21 -21.80 -12.58
CA GLU A 73 -14.53 -22.65 -11.42
C GLU A 73 -15.27 -21.88 -10.31
N GLY A 74 -15.47 -20.58 -10.46
CA GLY A 74 -16.21 -19.72 -9.54
C GLY A 74 -15.35 -18.99 -8.51
N TYR A 75 -14.04 -18.85 -8.74
CA TYR A 75 -13.19 -17.97 -7.95
C TYR A 75 -13.27 -16.53 -8.48
N ASP A 76 -13.37 -15.57 -7.57
CA ASP A 76 -13.60 -14.17 -7.89
C ASP A 76 -12.30 -13.39 -8.11
N VAL A 77 -11.24 -13.84 -7.45
CA VAL A 77 -9.89 -13.29 -7.55
C VAL A 77 -8.90 -14.42 -7.72
N VAL A 78 -8.18 -14.43 -8.83
CA VAL A 78 -7.10 -15.37 -9.10
C VAL A 78 -5.80 -14.60 -9.17
N TYR A 79 -4.86 -14.86 -8.25
CA TYR A 79 -3.59 -14.12 -8.21
C TYR A 79 -2.40 -15.03 -8.45
N ALA A 80 -1.40 -14.51 -9.15
CA ALA A 80 -0.14 -15.20 -9.40
C ALA A 80 0.73 -15.20 -8.15
N ARG A 81 1.12 -16.38 -7.65
CA ARG A 81 2.03 -16.57 -6.52
C ARG A 81 3.37 -17.14 -6.98
N ARG A 82 4.44 -16.44 -6.60
CA ARG A 82 5.80 -16.87 -6.94
C ARG A 82 6.28 -17.99 -6.02
N VAL A 83 6.64 -19.16 -6.60
CA VAL A 83 7.04 -20.35 -5.81
C VAL A 83 8.52 -20.31 -5.46
N LYS A 84 9.41 -19.78 -6.33
CA LYS A 84 10.86 -19.72 -6.11
C LYS A 84 11.45 -18.37 -6.45
N ARG A 85 12.29 -17.86 -5.54
CA ARG A 85 13.16 -16.72 -5.75
C ARG A 85 14.60 -17.24 -5.91
N LYS A 86 15.02 -17.56 -7.14
CA LYS A 86 16.43 -17.90 -7.39
C LYS A 86 17.31 -16.67 -7.18
N GLY A 87 18.32 -16.76 -6.31
CA GLY A 87 19.36 -15.73 -6.15
C GLY A 87 19.14 -14.70 -5.03
N GLU A 88 18.20 -14.87 -4.10
CA GLU A 88 18.09 -13.98 -2.94
C GLU A 88 19.01 -14.39 -1.79
N THR A 89 19.73 -13.41 -1.23
CA THR A 89 20.57 -13.61 -0.04
C THR A 89 19.70 -13.96 1.19
N LEU A 90 20.24 -14.76 2.11
CA LEU A 90 19.56 -15.15 3.36
C LEU A 90 19.07 -13.92 4.16
N PHE A 91 19.85 -12.85 4.17
CA PHE A 91 19.48 -11.59 4.83
C PHE A 91 18.22 -10.96 4.22
N LYS A 92 18.11 -10.93 2.89
CA LYS A 92 16.95 -10.39 2.18
C LYS A 92 15.69 -11.24 2.41
N ARG A 93 15.83 -12.56 2.49
CA ARG A 93 14.72 -13.47 2.84
C ARG A 93 14.26 -13.27 4.29
N TRP A 94 15.19 -13.12 5.24
CA TRP A 94 14.87 -12.88 6.64
C TRP A 94 14.18 -11.53 6.84
N THR A 95 14.70 -10.46 6.25
CA THR A 95 14.06 -9.13 6.34
C THR A 95 12.67 -9.11 5.71
N ALA A 96 12.47 -9.77 4.57
CA ALA A 96 11.16 -9.93 3.97
C ALA A 96 10.20 -10.74 4.87
N TYR A 97 10.67 -11.84 5.47
CA TYR A 97 9.87 -12.64 6.40
C TYR A 97 9.41 -11.84 7.62
N VAL A 98 10.35 -11.13 8.28
CA VAL A 98 10.04 -10.26 9.41
C VAL A 98 9.05 -9.17 9.00
N PHE A 99 9.27 -8.55 7.83
CA PHE A 99 8.37 -7.55 7.29
C PHE A 99 6.93 -8.05 7.10
N TYR A 100 6.74 -9.17 6.41
CA TYR A 100 5.39 -9.73 6.20
C TYR A 100 4.73 -10.19 7.49
N ARG A 101 5.52 -10.67 8.46
CA ARG A 101 5.00 -11.03 9.79
C ARG A 101 4.54 -9.80 10.58
N LEU A 102 5.31 -8.70 10.54
CA LEU A 102 4.92 -7.43 11.14
C LEU A 102 3.69 -6.83 10.44
N LEU A 103 3.66 -6.87 9.11
CA LEU A 103 2.52 -6.39 8.33
C LEU A 103 1.24 -7.18 8.69
N ARG A 104 1.30 -8.50 8.71
CA ARG A 104 0.18 -9.37 9.11
C ARG A 104 -0.26 -9.14 10.56
N ALA A 105 0.70 -8.94 11.48
CA ALA A 105 0.39 -8.61 12.87
C ALA A 105 -0.18 -7.20 13.04
N ALA A 106 0.24 -6.27 12.19
CA ALA A 106 -0.19 -4.87 12.22
C ALA A 106 -1.53 -4.64 11.51
N THR A 107 -1.85 -5.39 10.44
CA THR A 107 -3.09 -5.26 9.67
C THR A 107 -4.09 -6.34 10.04
N GLU A 108 -5.37 -6.05 9.87
CA GLU A 108 -6.47 -7.03 10.04
C GLU A 108 -6.76 -7.80 8.75
N ILE A 109 -5.97 -7.58 7.71
CA ILE A 109 -6.18 -8.13 6.37
C ILE A 109 -5.10 -9.17 6.09
N ASP A 110 -5.50 -10.37 5.67
CA ASP A 110 -4.56 -11.40 5.22
C ASP A 110 -4.12 -11.10 3.77
N ILE A 111 -3.03 -10.37 3.64
CA ILE A 111 -2.42 -10.08 2.34
C ILE A 111 -1.48 -11.25 2.01
N PRO A 112 -1.73 -11.99 0.92
CA PRO A 112 -0.88 -13.11 0.55
C PRO A 112 0.57 -12.67 0.35
N ALA A 113 1.49 -13.30 1.10
CA ALA A 113 2.92 -13.12 0.88
C ALA A 113 3.28 -13.62 -0.53
N ASP A 114 4.24 -12.97 -1.20
CA ASP A 114 4.73 -13.34 -2.53
C ASP A 114 3.72 -13.19 -3.69
N ALA A 115 2.54 -12.61 -3.46
CA ALA A 115 1.62 -12.20 -4.51
C ALA A 115 2.07 -10.86 -5.13
N GLY A 116 2.24 -10.84 -6.46
CA GLY A 116 2.48 -9.63 -7.25
C GLY A 116 1.17 -8.86 -7.53
N ASP A 117 1.24 -7.88 -8.44
CA ASP A 117 0.05 -7.21 -8.96
C ASP A 117 -0.62 -8.04 -10.07
N PHE A 118 0.08 -9.06 -10.61
CA PHE A 118 -0.46 -9.95 -11.63
C PHE A 118 -1.62 -10.79 -11.07
N ARG A 119 -2.82 -10.48 -11.53
CA ARG A 119 -4.05 -11.11 -11.07
C ARG A 119 -5.20 -10.94 -12.04
N LEU A 120 -6.14 -11.88 -12.00
CA LEU A 120 -7.46 -11.78 -12.60
C LEU A 120 -8.48 -11.43 -11.53
N ILE A 121 -9.33 -10.45 -11.82
CA ILE A 121 -10.39 -9.97 -10.92
C ILE A 121 -11.72 -10.04 -11.66
N ASP A 122 -12.73 -10.68 -11.05
CA ASP A 122 -14.09 -10.70 -11.55
C ASP A 122 -14.70 -9.29 -11.61
N ARG A 123 -15.62 -9.06 -12.52
CA ARG A 123 -16.33 -7.79 -12.69
C ARG A 123 -16.96 -7.28 -11.41
N LYS A 124 -17.57 -8.16 -10.61
CA LYS A 124 -18.22 -7.78 -9.34
C LYS A 124 -17.21 -7.23 -8.34
N VAL A 125 -16.01 -7.83 -8.24
CA VAL A 125 -14.91 -7.34 -7.39
C VAL A 125 -14.38 -6.00 -7.91
N CYS A 126 -14.14 -5.92 -9.22
CA CYS A 126 -13.70 -4.70 -9.87
C CYS A 126 -14.67 -3.53 -9.62
N ASN A 127 -15.98 -3.79 -9.67
CA ASN A 127 -16.99 -2.79 -9.38
C ASN A 127 -16.92 -2.29 -7.94
N GLN A 128 -16.69 -3.16 -6.95
CA GLN A 128 -16.51 -2.74 -5.55
C GLN A 128 -15.27 -1.85 -5.40
N LEU A 129 -14.14 -2.25 -6.01
CA LEU A 129 -12.90 -1.46 -5.97
C LEU A 129 -13.04 -0.06 -6.61
N ARG A 130 -13.95 0.10 -7.57
CA ARG A 130 -14.28 1.40 -8.19
C ARG A 130 -14.94 2.37 -7.21
N TYR A 131 -15.69 1.90 -6.23
CA TYR A 131 -16.28 2.76 -5.19
C TYR A 131 -15.28 3.17 -4.11
N MET A 132 -14.22 2.41 -3.92
CA MET A 132 -13.17 2.73 -2.97
C MET A 132 -12.20 3.74 -3.58
N ARG A 133 -12.30 5.00 -3.20
CA ARG A 133 -11.53 6.11 -3.80
C ARG A 133 -10.43 6.64 -2.88
N GLU A 134 -9.85 5.76 -2.06
CA GLU A 134 -8.75 6.10 -1.16
C GLU A 134 -7.57 6.71 -1.91
N ARG A 135 -6.98 7.78 -1.35
CA ARG A 135 -5.82 8.49 -1.94
C ARG A 135 -4.55 7.66 -1.85
N ASN A 136 -4.32 7.11 -0.68
CA ASN A 136 -3.18 6.25 -0.42
C ASN A 136 -3.50 4.79 -0.81
N ARG A 137 -3.81 4.58 -2.09
CA ARG A 137 -4.26 3.27 -2.58
C ARG A 137 -3.17 2.22 -2.49
N PHE A 138 -3.52 1.09 -1.93
CA PHE A 138 -2.76 -0.15 -1.98
C PHE A 138 -3.66 -1.26 -2.53
N VAL A 139 -3.71 -1.39 -3.84
CA VAL A 139 -4.68 -2.25 -4.55
C VAL A 139 -4.66 -3.69 -4.06
N ARG A 140 -3.48 -4.24 -3.71
CA ARG A 140 -3.38 -5.60 -3.16
C ARG A 140 -4.14 -5.76 -1.84
N GLY A 141 -4.04 -4.77 -0.97
CA GLY A 141 -4.76 -4.75 0.29
C GLY A 141 -6.26 -4.58 0.08
N LEU A 142 -6.67 -3.68 -0.81
CA LEU A 142 -8.08 -3.46 -1.14
C LEU A 142 -8.73 -4.72 -1.71
N VAL A 143 -8.06 -5.43 -2.63
CA VAL A 143 -8.55 -6.70 -3.18
C VAL A 143 -8.72 -7.76 -2.08
N SER A 144 -7.79 -7.84 -1.11
CA SER A 144 -7.92 -8.75 0.03
C SER A 144 -9.04 -8.30 0.99
N TRP A 145 -9.22 -7.00 1.17
CA TRP A 145 -10.22 -6.42 2.09
C TRP A 145 -11.66 -6.69 1.65
N VAL A 146 -11.95 -6.73 0.35
CA VAL A 146 -13.31 -6.99 -0.16
C VAL A 146 -13.83 -8.40 0.10
N GLY A 147 -12.98 -9.36 0.48
CA GLY A 147 -13.37 -10.64 1.08
C GLY A 147 -14.03 -11.66 0.14
N PHE A 148 -13.90 -11.54 -1.17
CA PHE A 148 -14.40 -12.51 -2.14
C PHE A 148 -13.58 -13.82 -2.16
N ARG A 149 -13.95 -14.80 -2.98
CA ARG A 149 -13.25 -16.10 -3.07
C ARG A 149 -11.93 -15.95 -3.83
N HIS A 150 -10.81 -16.16 -3.14
CA HIS A 150 -9.46 -16.04 -3.69
C HIS A 150 -8.82 -17.39 -3.93
N ILE A 151 -8.03 -17.51 -5.00
CA ILE A 151 -7.15 -18.65 -5.24
C ILE A 151 -5.81 -18.19 -5.82
N ALA A 152 -4.75 -18.91 -5.46
CA ALA A 152 -3.42 -18.69 -6.02
C ALA A 152 -3.18 -19.61 -7.22
N VAL A 153 -2.56 -19.09 -8.27
CA VAL A 153 -1.92 -19.87 -9.33
C VAL A 153 -0.42 -19.70 -9.19
N GLU A 154 0.28 -20.80 -9.00
CA GLU A 154 1.72 -20.80 -8.74
C GLU A 154 2.51 -20.74 -10.05
N TYR A 155 3.58 -19.93 -10.05
CA TYR A 155 4.49 -19.84 -11.19
C TYR A 155 5.94 -19.57 -10.77
N GLU A 156 6.87 -19.92 -11.64
CA GLU A 156 8.27 -19.55 -11.50
C GLU A 156 8.52 -18.25 -12.28
N ARG A 157 9.07 -17.24 -11.62
CA ARG A 157 9.36 -15.95 -12.24
C ARG A 157 10.66 -16.02 -13.02
N GLU A 158 10.62 -15.57 -14.28
CA GLU A 158 11.82 -15.45 -15.08
C GLU A 158 12.70 -14.26 -14.66
N PRO A 159 14.03 -14.34 -14.85
CA PRO A 159 14.91 -13.20 -14.59
C PRO A 159 14.60 -12.07 -15.56
N ARG A 160 14.77 -10.82 -15.10
CA ARG A 160 14.54 -9.63 -15.92
C ARG A 160 15.38 -9.66 -17.20
N LEU A 161 14.73 -9.44 -18.34
CA LEU A 161 15.42 -9.32 -19.63
C LEU A 161 16.23 -8.02 -19.76
N ALA A 162 15.87 -6.95 -19.02
CA ALA A 162 16.60 -5.68 -19.00
C ALA A 162 16.30 -4.88 -17.71
N GLY A 163 17.31 -4.15 -17.20
CA GLY A 163 17.19 -3.20 -16.10
C GLY A 163 17.74 -3.68 -14.76
N GLU A 164 18.40 -2.78 -14.02
CA GLU A 164 18.93 -3.04 -12.67
C GLU A 164 17.85 -2.87 -11.60
N THR A 165 17.85 -3.77 -10.61
CA THR A 165 16.95 -3.71 -9.45
C THR A 165 17.40 -2.61 -8.49
N LYS A 166 17.03 -1.37 -8.72
CA LYS A 166 17.23 -0.27 -7.75
C LYS A 166 16.00 -0.14 -6.85
N TYR A 167 15.83 -1.08 -5.91
CA TYR A 167 14.92 -0.89 -4.79
C TYR A 167 15.74 -0.54 -3.54
N PRO A 168 16.03 0.75 -3.27
CA PRO A 168 16.75 1.15 -2.07
C PRO A 168 15.89 0.83 -0.84
N LEU A 169 16.54 0.45 0.27
CA LEU A 169 15.92 0.17 1.59
C LEU A 169 14.90 1.25 1.99
N LYS A 170 15.19 2.52 1.68
CA LYS A 170 14.29 3.65 1.94
C LYS A 170 12.92 3.52 1.26
N LYS A 171 12.86 3.00 0.03
CA LYS A 171 11.59 2.73 -0.67
C LYS A 171 10.82 1.57 -0.04
N MET A 172 11.52 0.51 0.41
CA MET A 172 10.89 -0.61 1.12
C MET A 172 10.28 -0.17 2.44
N ILE A 173 11.00 0.62 3.25
CA ILE A 173 10.50 1.15 4.53
C ILE A 173 9.28 2.04 4.29
N ARG A 174 9.35 2.95 3.33
CA ARG A 174 8.21 3.82 2.99
C ARG A 174 6.98 3.01 2.58
N PHE A 175 7.14 2.03 1.70
CA PHE A 175 6.07 1.14 1.29
C PHE A 175 5.47 0.34 2.45
N SER A 176 6.32 -0.05 3.42
CA SER A 176 5.89 -0.72 4.65
C SER A 176 5.04 0.17 5.54
N VAL A 177 5.51 1.39 5.77
CA VAL A 177 4.77 2.40 6.55
C VAL A 177 3.44 2.70 5.87
N ASP A 178 3.45 2.93 4.55
CA ASP A 178 2.24 3.19 3.78
C ASP A 178 1.22 2.04 3.89
N GLY A 179 1.67 0.79 3.79
CA GLY A 179 0.81 -0.39 3.95
C GLY A 179 0.23 -0.51 5.36
N ILE A 180 1.06 -0.35 6.40
CA ILE A 180 0.61 -0.44 7.80
C ILE A 180 -0.38 0.67 8.12
N THR A 181 -0.05 1.91 7.79
CA THR A 181 -0.87 3.08 8.15
C THR A 181 -2.17 3.18 7.33
N SER A 182 -2.22 2.61 6.12
CA SER A 182 -3.45 2.55 5.32
C SER A 182 -4.47 1.54 5.84
N PHE A 183 -4.02 0.43 6.45
CA PHE A 183 -4.90 -0.66 6.87
C PHE A 183 -4.89 -0.93 8.38
N SER A 184 -4.24 -0.07 9.19
CA SER A 184 -4.15 -0.29 10.62
C SER A 184 -4.03 1.00 11.41
N HIS A 185 -4.78 1.08 12.50
CA HIS A 185 -4.62 2.10 13.55
C HIS A 185 -3.82 1.58 14.75
N LYS A 186 -3.21 0.40 14.65
CA LYS A 186 -2.38 -0.15 15.74
C LYS A 186 -1.20 0.75 16.12
N PRO A 187 -0.47 1.42 15.19
CA PRO A 187 0.58 2.36 15.56
C PRO A 187 0.07 3.52 16.43
N LEU A 188 -1.13 4.04 16.12
CA LEU A 188 -1.76 5.09 16.91
C LEU A 188 -2.17 4.58 18.30
N LYS A 189 -2.75 3.38 18.40
CA LYS A 189 -3.06 2.74 19.69
C LYS A 189 -1.78 2.50 20.51
N LEU A 190 -0.69 2.07 19.87
CA LEU A 190 0.60 1.88 20.55
C LEU A 190 1.13 3.19 21.13
N ALA A 191 1.06 4.29 20.37
CA ALA A 191 1.43 5.61 20.86
C ALA A 191 0.60 6.01 22.08
N SER A 192 -0.73 5.79 22.05
CA SER A 192 -1.61 6.05 23.19
C SER A 192 -1.25 5.21 24.43
N TRP A 193 -1.00 3.91 24.25
CA TRP A 193 -0.58 3.02 25.35
C TRP A 193 0.75 3.43 25.97
N LEU A 194 1.73 3.83 25.16
CA LEU A 194 2.99 4.36 25.64
C LEU A 194 2.79 5.67 26.43
N GLY A 195 1.90 6.53 25.97
CA GLY A 195 1.53 7.76 26.70
C GLY A 195 0.95 7.47 28.07
N PHE A 196 -0.01 6.54 28.15
CA PHE A 196 -0.59 6.12 29.43
C PHE A 196 0.43 5.50 30.37
N ALA A 197 1.30 4.63 29.85
CA ALA A 197 2.34 3.98 30.66
C ALA A 197 3.33 5.00 31.23
N LEU A 198 3.78 5.96 30.42
CA LEU A 198 4.68 7.03 30.85
C LEU A 198 4.01 7.96 31.86
N SER A 199 2.73 8.30 31.66
CA SER A 199 1.97 9.11 32.60
C SER A 199 1.80 8.42 33.95
N ALA A 200 1.47 7.13 33.93
CA ALA A 200 1.37 6.33 35.17
C ALA A 200 2.72 6.24 35.91
N ALA A 201 3.81 5.99 35.17
CA ALA A 201 5.15 5.98 35.73
C ALA A 201 5.56 7.33 36.34
N SER A 202 5.19 8.44 35.70
CA SER A 202 5.43 9.78 36.22
C SER A 202 4.67 10.05 37.53
N VAL A 203 3.42 9.60 37.65
CA VAL A 203 2.63 9.72 38.89
C VAL A 203 3.27 8.93 40.02
N VAL A 204 3.68 7.68 39.74
CA VAL A 204 4.37 6.83 40.72
C VAL A 204 5.71 7.46 41.17
N GLY A 205 6.49 7.97 40.20
CA GLY A 205 7.73 8.67 40.49
C GLY A 205 7.53 9.94 41.34
N MET A 206 6.48 10.72 41.04
CA MET A 206 6.12 11.88 41.82
C MET A 206 5.77 11.53 43.27
N MET A 207 4.96 10.49 43.47
CA MET A 207 4.61 10.02 44.82
C MET A 207 5.85 9.53 45.58
N ALA A 208 6.76 8.82 44.92
CA ALA A 208 8.01 8.37 45.52
C ALA A 208 8.90 9.54 45.99
N VAL A 209 9.05 10.57 45.14
CA VAL A 209 9.82 11.78 45.47
C VAL A 209 9.18 12.54 46.65
N LEU A 210 7.86 12.67 46.70
CA LEU A 210 7.16 13.30 47.83
C LEU A 210 7.33 12.48 49.13
N TYR A 211 7.26 11.19 49.06
CA TYR A 211 7.51 10.30 50.21
C TYR A 211 8.94 10.47 50.72
N LEU A 212 9.95 10.41 49.89
CA LEU A 212 11.35 10.62 50.27
C LEU A 212 11.59 12.00 50.87
N LYS A 213 10.97 13.05 50.35
CA LYS A 213 11.11 14.42 50.83
C LYS A 213 10.50 14.57 52.24
N TRP A 214 9.36 13.97 52.51
CA TRP A 214 8.66 14.13 53.80
C TRP A 214 9.16 13.25 54.91
N PHE A 215 9.58 12.02 54.56
CA PHE A 215 9.95 11.02 55.55
C PHE A 215 11.45 10.85 55.77
N THR A 216 12.28 11.16 54.80
CA THR A 216 13.74 10.94 54.87
C THR A 216 14.60 12.20 54.92
N HIS A 217 13.98 13.41 54.69
CA HIS A 217 14.68 14.68 54.63
C HIS A 217 15.93 14.68 53.72
N SER A 218 16.08 13.67 52.84
CA SER A 218 17.20 13.59 51.90
C SER A 218 16.92 14.47 50.71
N THR A 219 17.79 15.45 50.48
CA THR A 219 17.79 16.19 49.24
C THR A 219 18.33 15.34 48.10
N VAL A 220 17.49 15.05 47.14
CA VAL A 220 17.90 14.32 45.92
C VAL A 220 18.85 15.20 45.13
N ALA A 221 20.14 14.96 45.22
CA ALA A 221 21.13 15.53 44.31
C ALA A 221 20.89 14.90 42.92
N GLY A 222 20.15 15.59 42.04
CA GLY A 222 19.66 14.91 40.86
C GLY A 222 19.35 15.78 39.65
N TRP A 223 20.08 16.88 39.42
CA TRP A 223 19.85 17.73 38.27
C TRP A 223 20.04 16.95 36.94
N ALA A 224 21.05 16.10 36.88
CA ALA A 224 21.33 15.24 35.72
C ALA A 224 20.23 14.20 35.48
N SER A 225 19.73 13.54 36.52
CA SER A 225 18.66 12.56 36.42
C SER A 225 17.34 13.18 36.00
N LEU A 226 17.00 14.38 36.49
CA LEU A 226 15.85 15.14 36.07
C LEU A 226 15.91 15.47 34.58
N LEU A 227 17.07 15.93 34.09
CA LEU A 227 17.29 16.28 32.69
C LEU A 227 17.13 15.06 31.76
N ILE A 228 17.67 13.89 32.15
CA ILE A 228 17.52 12.65 31.40
C ILE A 228 16.04 12.23 31.30
N VAL A 229 15.30 12.24 32.43
CA VAL A 229 13.88 11.91 32.43
C VAL A 229 13.06 12.87 31.59
N MET A 230 13.33 14.17 31.68
CA MET A 230 12.66 15.18 30.85
C MET A 230 12.92 14.97 29.35
N LEU A 231 14.17 14.73 28.98
CA LEU A 231 14.54 14.46 27.57
C LEU A 231 13.85 13.19 27.05
N PHE A 232 13.81 12.12 27.86
CA PHE A 232 13.14 10.88 27.50
C PHE A 232 11.63 11.10 27.30
N CYS A 233 10.94 11.74 28.25
CA CYS A 233 9.52 12.03 28.13
C CYS A 233 9.21 12.95 26.95
N ASN A 234 10.05 13.97 26.72
CA ASN A 234 9.87 14.85 25.57
C ASN A 234 10.07 14.11 24.25
N GLY A 235 11.12 13.28 24.14
CA GLY A 235 11.34 12.42 22.97
C GLY A 235 10.17 11.48 22.67
N ALA A 236 9.61 10.85 23.70
CA ALA A 236 8.42 10.01 23.56
C ALA A 236 7.21 10.83 23.08
N THR A 237 6.98 12.01 23.66
CA THR A 237 5.88 12.91 23.26
C THR A 237 6.04 13.34 21.78
N MET A 238 7.23 13.73 21.36
CA MET A 238 7.48 14.10 19.95
C MET A 238 7.27 12.94 18.99
N THR A 239 7.63 11.71 19.40
CA THR A 239 7.35 10.50 18.60
C THR A 239 5.85 10.25 18.45
N MET A 240 5.07 10.40 19.53
CA MET A 240 3.61 10.25 19.48
C MET A 240 2.96 11.31 18.60
N LEU A 241 3.39 12.56 18.71
CA LEU A 241 2.93 13.66 17.85
C LEU A 241 3.26 13.37 16.37
N GLY A 242 4.44 12.84 16.09
CA GLY A 242 4.84 12.43 14.74
C GLY A 242 3.92 11.36 14.15
N ILE A 243 3.60 10.31 14.94
CA ILE A 243 2.65 9.26 14.53
C ILE A 243 1.27 9.85 14.28
N THR A 244 0.77 10.68 15.19
CA THR A 244 -0.54 11.36 15.04
C THR A 244 -0.54 12.25 13.80
N GLY A 245 0.53 13.01 13.56
CA GLY A 245 0.69 13.86 12.40
C GLY A 245 0.62 13.08 11.06
N GLU A 246 1.18 11.88 11.00
CA GLU A 246 1.06 11.00 9.82
C GLU A 246 -0.40 10.65 9.51
N TYR A 247 -1.20 10.28 10.52
CA TYR A 247 -2.63 9.99 10.32
C TYR A 247 -3.44 11.22 9.96
N ILE A 248 -3.16 12.37 10.59
CA ILE A 248 -3.79 13.64 10.22
C ILE A 248 -3.47 14.02 8.78
N GLY A 249 -2.22 13.85 8.35
CA GLY A 249 -1.80 14.08 6.97
C GLY A 249 -2.59 13.22 5.97
N ARG A 250 -2.84 11.95 6.27
CA ARG A 250 -3.66 11.07 5.44
C ARG A 250 -5.12 11.48 5.40
N ILE A 251 -5.71 11.85 6.55
CA ILE A 251 -7.08 12.38 6.62
C ILE A 251 -7.18 13.67 5.79
N TYR A 252 -6.18 14.56 5.88
CA TYR A 252 -6.15 15.80 5.11
C TYR A 252 -6.10 15.53 3.60
N ASP A 253 -5.35 14.51 3.16
CA ASP A 253 -5.34 14.12 1.75
C ASP A 253 -6.68 13.56 1.30
N GLU A 254 -7.38 12.77 2.11
CA GLU A 254 -8.73 12.28 1.81
C GLU A 254 -9.76 13.40 1.71
N VAL A 255 -9.77 14.33 2.67
CA VAL A 255 -10.74 15.45 2.75
C VAL A 255 -10.61 16.41 1.56
N LYS A 256 -9.44 16.51 0.92
CA LYS A 256 -9.27 17.33 -0.28
C LYS A 256 -10.07 16.86 -1.49
N GLU A 257 -10.48 15.61 -1.53
CA GLU A 257 -11.26 15.00 -2.63
C GLU A 257 -10.72 15.28 -4.05
N ARG A 258 -9.40 15.48 -4.19
CA ARG A 258 -8.79 15.67 -5.50
C ARG A 258 -8.95 14.41 -6.34
N PRO A 259 -9.16 14.45 -7.68
CA PRO A 259 -9.23 13.27 -8.51
C PRO A 259 -7.95 12.42 -8.36
N LEU A 260 -8.09 11.08 -8.36
CA LEU A 260 -6.95 10.16 -8.24
C LEU A 260 -5.97 10.31 -9.39
N TYR A 261 -6.47 10.62 -10.57
CA TYR A 261 -5.70 10.87 -11.78
C TYR A 261 -6.41 11.90 -12.66
N ILE A 262 -5.66 12.51 -13.55
CA ILE A 262 -6.16 13.41 -14.61
C ILE A 262 -5.72 12.81 -15.93
N ILE A 263 -6.68 12.62 -16.81
CA ILE A 263 -6.43 12.09 -18.15
C ILE A 263 -6.05 13.24 -19.06
N ASN A 264 -4.97 13.07 -19.81
CA ASN A 264 -4.56 13.94 -20.88
C ASN A 264 -5.29 13.56 -22.17
N GLU A 265 -5.26 12.26 -22.52
CA GLU A 265 -5.80 11.74 -23.77
C GLU A 265 -6.26 10.29 -23.60
N THR A 266 -7.30 9.88 -24.34
CA THR A 266 -7.76 8.50 -24.43
C THR A 266 -8.01 8.08 -25.86
N TRP A 267 -7.70 6.82 -26.19
CA TRP A 267 -7.95 6.23 -27.50
C TRP A 267 -8.72 4.92 -27.34
N GLY A 268 -9.81 4.78 -28.10
CA GLY A 268 -10.66 3.59 -28.06
C GLY A 268 -11.47 3.40 -26.78
N VAL A 269 -11.41 4.36 -25.84
CA VAL A 269 -12.14 4.33 -24.57
C VAL A 269 -13.19 5.43 -24.61
N GLY A 270 -14.47 5.08 -24.45
CA GLY A 270 -15.53 6.08 -24.33
C GLY A 270 -15.29 7.00 -23.13
N MET A 271 -15.45 8.32 -23.30
CA MET A 271 -15.37 9.25 -22.17
C MET A 271 -16.39 8.85 -21.12
N ARG A 272 -15.91 8.46 -19.94
CA ARG A 272 -16.76 8.23 -18.79
C ARG A 272 -17.14 9.59 -18.23
N HIS A 273 -18.39 10.03 -18.40
CA HIS A 273 -18.91 11.10 -17.57
C HIS A 273 -18.78 10.67 -16.11
N GLU A 274 -17.94 11.34 -15.34
CA GLU A 274 -17.92 11.20 -13.88
C GLU A 274 -19.33 11.50 -13.39
N ARG A 275 -20.08 10.47 -13.00
CA ARG A 275 -21.27 10.71 -12.20
C ARG A 275 -20.79 11.33 -10.90
N LYS A 276 -21.14 12.60 -10.69
CA LYS A 276 -21.06 13.21 -9.36
C LYS A 276 -21.74 12.26 -8.37
N PRO A 277 -21.16 12.04 -7.19
CA PRO A 277 -21.81 11.25 -6.16
C PRO A 277 -23.21 11.80 -5.90
N SER A 278 -24.21 10.92 -5.86
CA SER A 278 -25.64 11.28 -5.73
C SER A 278 -26.04 11.82 -4.34
N TYR A 279 -25.07 12.10 -3.47
CA TYR A 279 -25.28 12.63 -2.12
C TYR A 279 -24.83 14.09 -1.95
N LEU A 280 -24.56 14.81 -3.05
CA LEU A 280 -24.50 16.28 -3.01
C LEU A 280 -25.82 16.83 -3.55
N PRO A 281 -26.51 17.68 -2.76
CA PRO A 281 -27.76 18.31 -3.17
C PRO A 281 -27.60 19.21 -4.40
#